data_5029420fc977400ea2a8375899b6b7db
#
_entry.id   5029420fc977400ea2a8375899b6b7db
#
_cell.length_a   1.000
_cell.length_b   1.000
_cell.length_c   1.000
_cell.angle_alpha   90.00
_cell.angle_beta   90.00
_cell.angle_gamma   90.00
#
_symmetry.space_group_name_H-M   'P 1'
#
loop_
_entity.id
_entity.type
_entity.pdbx_description
1 polymer ?
#
loop_
_entity_poly.entity_id
_entity_poly.type
_entity_poly.pdbx_seq_one_letter_code
_entity_poly.pdbx_strand_id
1 'polypeptide(L)'
;MSLIIDKDGTISLYQGDSGELVVSGLDADKKYTVFFAIQDKDRNLIGEELQVSVTNSDTVTFILTPEYTDLLKVPKQKPYEIYFYGIKACEIDKHIENTMFIADTTYGDLNRIIVYPKKVKGT
;
A
#
# COMPACT_ATOMS: atom_id res chain seq x y z
N MET A 1 -9.64 -11.51 6.88
CA MET A 1 -8.74 -10.55 6.24
C MET A 1 -9.32 -10.09 4.92
N SER A 2 -9.42 -8.80 4.73
CA SER A 2 -10.17 -8.22 3.61
C SER A 2 -9.29 -7.72 2.47
N LEU A 3 -7.97 -7.75 2.63
CA LEU A 3 -7.06 -7.25 1.62
C LEU A 3 -6.60 -8.40 0.72
N ILE A 4 -6.74 -8.21 -0.59
CA ILE A 4 -6.34 -9.19 -1.59
C ILE A 4 -5.38 -8.52 -2.56
N ILE A 5 -4.29 -9.21 -2.92
CA ILE A 5 -3.31 -8.72 -3.89
C ILE A 5 -3.30 -9.66 -5.09
N ASP A 6 -3.52 -9.11 -6.27
CA ASP A 6 -3.46 -9.85 -7.53
C ASP A 6 -2.02 -9.99 -8.02
N LYS A 7 -1.84 -10.82 -9.05
CA LYS A 7 -0.52 -11.08 -9.64
C LYS A 7 0.15 -9.83 -10.21
N ASP A 8 -0.66 -8.87 -10.66
CA ASP A 8 -0.15 -7.62 -11.25
C ASP A 8 0.09 -6.54 -10.21
N GLY A 9 -0.08 -6.85 -8.93
CA GLY A 9 0.12 -5.90 -7.85
C GLY A 9 -1.10 -5.08 -7.48
N THR A 10 -2.24 -5.33 -8.10
CA THR A 10 -3.47 -4.63 -7.74
C THR A 10 -3.98 -5.10 -6.38
N ILE A 11 -4.19 -4.17 -5.48
CA ILE A 11 -4.72 -4.44 -4.14
C ILE A 11 -6.22 -4.16 -4.15
N SER A 12 -7.00 -5.06 -3.57
CA SER A 12 -8.44 -4.87 -3.39
C SER A 12 -8.74 -4.91 -1.90
N LEU A 13 -9.50 -3.94 -1.42
CA LEU A 13 -9.88 -3.88 0.00
C LEU A 13 -11.23 -3.18 0.17
N TYR A 14 -11.81 -3.35 1.34
CA TYR A 14 -13.02 -2.63 1.74
C TYR A 14 -12.65 -1.46 2.64
N GLN A 15 -13.28 -0.32 2.41
CA GLN A 15 -13.10 0.86 3.24
C GLN A 15 -13.42 0.53 4.70
N GLY A 16 -12.52 0.90 5.60
CA GLY A 16 -12.73 0.72 7.04
C GLY A 16 -12.39 -0.65 7.58
N ASP A 17 -11.92 -1.58 6.72
CA ASP A 17 -11.45 -2.89 7.18
C ASP A 17 -9.94 -2.87 7.40
N SER A 18 -9.48 -3.74 8.31
CA SER A 18 -8.06 -3.92 8.51
C SER A 18 -7.51 -4.89 7.47
N GLY A 19 -6.21 -4.79 7.20
CA GLY A 19 -5.53 -5.72 6.31
C GLY A 19 -4.04 -5.72 6.56
N GLU A 20 -3.38 -6.75 6.05
CA GLU A 20 -1.93 -6.86 6.09
C GLU A 20 -1.39 -6.89 4.67
N LEU A 21 -0.38 -6.08 4.43
CA LEU A 21 0.34 -6.08 3.17
C LEU A 21 1.74 -6.61 3.43
N VAL A 22 2.05 -7.78 2.86
CA VAL A 22 3.37 -8.40 3.00
C VAL A 22 4.16 -8.15 1.72
N VAL A 23 5.31 -7.53 1.87
CA VAL A 23 6.21 -7.23 0.76
C VAL A 23 7.43 -8.13 0.89
N SER A 24 7.76 -8.88 -0.15
CA SER A 24 8.93 -9.76 -0.18
C SER A 24 9.97 -9.25 -1.16
N GLY A 25 11.12 -9.91 -1.19
CA GLY A 25 12.19 -9.54 -2.12
C GLY A 25 13.29 -8.69 -1.51
N LEU A 26 13.26 -8.47 -0.20
CA LEU A 26 14.35 -7.80 0.48
C LEU A 26 15.53 -8.76 0.68
N ASP A 27 16.72 -8.20 0.82
CA ASP A 27 17.92 -8.98 1.12
C ASP A 27 17.99 -9.20 2.64
N ALA A 28 17.92 -10.45 3.06
CA ALA A 28 17.91 -10.79 4.49
C ALA A 28 19.20 -10.41 5.21
N ASP A 29 20.28 -10.14 4.48
CA ASP A 29 21.55 -9.73 5.07
C ASP A 29 21.66 -8.22 5.28
N LYS A 30 20.63 -7.47 4.92
CA LYS A 30 20.66 -6.02 5.00
C LYS A 30 19.59 -5.49 5.93
N LYS A 31 19.74 -4.22 6.31
CA LYS A 31 18.77 -3.49 7.12
C LYS A 31 18.08 -2.46 6.26
N TYR A 32 16.76 -2.39 6.38
CA TYR A 32 15.97 -1.45 5.57
C TYR A 32 14.99 -0.66 6.42
N THR A 33 14.69 0.54 5.95
CA THR A 33 13.47 1.23 6.30
C THR A 33 12.60 1.22 5.05
N VAL A 34 11.40 0.69 5.16
CA VAL A 34 10.49 0.54 4.02
C VAL A 34 9.28 1.44 4.22
N PHE A 35 8.95 2.18 3.17
CA PHE A 35 7.86 3.15 3.19
C PHE A 35 6.74 2.69 2.27
N PHE A 36 5.51 2.92 2.69
CA PHE A 36 4.32 2.65 1.89
C PHE A 36 3.44 3.90 1.95
N ALA A 37 2.97 4.35 0.79
CA ALA A 37 2.12 5.53 0.70
C ALA A 37 1.00 5.29 -0.30
N ILE A 38 -0.16 5.89 -0.05
CA ILE A 38 -1.31 5.84 -0.95
C ILE A 38 -1.58 7.25 -1.45
N GLN A 39 -1.86 7.36 -2.74
CA GLN A 39 -2.20 8.61 -3.41
C GLN A 39 -3.51 8.45 -4.17
N ASP A 40 -4.22 9.57 -4.32
CA ASP A 40 -5.38 9.58 -5.21
C ASP A 40 -4.93 9.81 -6.67
N LYS A 41 -5.88 9.91 -7.59
CA LYS A 41 -5.59 10.09 -9.02
C LYS A 41 -4.87 11.40 -9.32
N ASP A 42 -4.95 12.37 -8.43
CA ASP A 42 -4.30 13.67 -8.57
C ASP A 42 -2.95 13.72 -7.83
N ARG A 43 -2.48 12.55 -7.37
CA ARG A 43 -1.21 12.38 -6.64
C ARG A 43 -1.20 13.04 -5.26
N ASN A 44 -2.36 13.26 -4.69
CA ASN A 44 -2.45 13.75 -3.32
C ASN A 44 -2.29 12.58 -2.34
N LEU A 45 -1.40 12.75 -1.37
CA LEU A 45 -1.19 11.73 -0.35
C LEU A 45 -2.45 11.57 0.50
N ILE A 46 -2.87 10.32 0.67
CA ILE A 46 -4.01 9.99 1.51
C ILE A 46 -3.48 9.44 2.83
N GLY A 47 -3.77 10.15 3.92
CA GLY A 47 -3.28 9.76 5.23
C GLY A 47 -1.79 9.97 5.36
N GLU A 48 -1.14 9.14 6.15
CA GLU A 48 0.29 9.21 6.41
C GLU A 48 1.04 8.17 5.59
N GLU A 49 2.30 8.47 5.31
CA GLU A 49 3.22 7.45 4.84
C GLU A 49 3.47 6.45 5.96
N LEU A 50 3.30 5.17 5.67
CA LEU A 50 3.60 4.13 6.64
C LEU A 50 5.07 3.76 6.54
N GLN A 51 5.70 3.49 7.66
CA GLN A 51 7.13 3.23 7.73
C GLN A 51 7.39 2.04 8.65
N VAL A 52 8.15 1.07 8.15
CA VAL A 52 8.55 -0.10 8.94
C VAL A 52 10.03 -0.35 8.71
N SER A 53 10.76 -0.56 9.80
CA SER A 53 12.17 -0.94 9.74
C SER A 53 12.31 -2.45 9.94
N VAL A 54 13.11 -3.08 9.10
CA VAL A 54 13.34 -4.52 9.17
C VAL A 54 14.82 -4.83 9.20
N THR A 55 15.16 -5.89 9.92
CA THR A 55 16.53 -6.37 10.06
C THR A 55 16.54 -7.88 9.93
N ASN A 56 17.44 -8.39 9.09
CA ASN A 56 17.60 -9.84 8.88
C ASN A 56 16.30 -10.51 8.44
N SER A 57 15.57 -9.86 7.53
CA SER A 57 14.33 -10.41 6.99
C SER A 57 14.23 -10.09 5.52
N ASP A 58 13.72 -11.04 4.74
CA ASP A 58 13.44 -10.83 3.32
C ASP A 58 12.04 -10.28 3.08
N THR A 59 11.25 -10.10 4.14
CA THR A 59 9.89 -9.59 4.04
C THR A 59 9.65 -8.45 5.03
N VAL A 60 8.67 -7.61 4.69
CA VAL A 60 8.17 -6.57 5.58
C VAL A 60 6.64 -6.61 5.53
N THR A 61 6.00 -6.38 6.68
CA THR A 61 4.55 -6.37 6.77
C THR A 61 4.07 -5.00 7.19
N PHE A 62 3.17 -4.43 6.40
CA PHE A 62 2.45 -3.21 6.75
C PHE A 62 1.07 -3.56 7.25
N ILE A 63 0.69 -3.01 8.39
CA ILE A 63 -0.64 -3.18 8.95
C ILE A 63 -1.48 -1.98 8.54
N LEU A 64 -2.52 -2.23 7.74
CA LEU A 64 -3.46 -1.19 7.36
C LEU A 64 -4.62 -1.23 8.35
N THR A 65 -4.65 -0.25 9.24
CA THR A 65 -5.68 -0.18 10.28
C THR A 65 -7.03 0.25 9.70
N PRO A 66 -8.15 -0.06 10.38
CA PRO A 66 -9.46 0.42 9.93
C PRO A 66 -9.51 1.94 9.78
N GLU A 67 -8.86 2.67 10.69
CA GLU A 67 -8.80 4.12 10.64
C GLU A 67 -8.09 4.61 9.38
N TYR A 68 -7.02 3.92 9.00
CA TYR A 68 -6.26 4.29 7.82
C TYR A 68 -7.05 4.01 6.53
N THR A 69 -7.62 2.81 6.41
CA THR A 69 -8.40 2.47 5.21
C THR A 69 -9.69 3.26 5.11
N ASP A 70 -10.21 3.74 6.23
CA ASP A 70 -11.41 4.57 6.24
C ASP A 70 -11.17 5.93 5.57
N LEU A 71 -9.93 6.36 5.43
CA LEU A 71 -9.57 7.57 4.70
C LEU A 71 -9.74 7.42 3.20
N LEU A 72 -9.83 6.19 2.71
CA LEU A 72 -9.99 5.89 1.28
C LEU A 72 -11.46 5.97 0.92
N LYS A 73 -11.93 7.18 0.66
CA LYS A 73 -13.36 7.43 0.44
C LYS A 73 -13.83 6.90 -0.91
N VAL A 74 -15.04 6.38 -0.92
CA VAL A 74 -15.72 5.93 -2.13
C VAL A 74 -16.98 6.77 -2.30
N PRO A 75 -17.12 7.52 -3.40
CA PRO A 75 -18.32 8.32 -3.62
C PRO A 75 -19.57 7.44 -3.66
N LYS A 76 -20.69 7.98 -3.16
CA LYS A 76 -21.95 7.22 -3.08
C LYS A 76 -22.45 6.71 -4.41
N GLN A 77 -22.16 7.44 -5.49
CA GLN A 77 -22.61 7.06 -6.83
C GLN A 77 -21.72 6.01 -7.49
N LYS A 78 -20.60 5.64 -6.86
CA LYS A 78 -19.64 4.70 -7.44
C LYS A 78 -19.67 3.36 -6.74
N PRO A 79 -19.53 2.25 -7.48
CA PRO A 79 -19.41 0.92 -6.85
C PRO A 79 -18.03 0.70 -6.20
N TYR A 80 -17.03 1.48 -6.59
CA TYR A 80 -15.68 1.42 -6.02
C TYR A 80 -14.93 2.69 -6.38
N GLU A 81 -13.76 2.89 -5.76
CA GLU A 81 -12.85 3.98 -6.14
C GLU A 81 -11.45 3.42 -6.29
N ILE A 82 -10.65 4.05 -7.15
CA ILE A 82 -9.29 3.61 -7.43
C ILE A 82 -8.30 4.60 -6.83
N TYR A 83 -7.35 4.06 -6.08
CA TYR A 83 -6.21 4.79 -5.53
C TYR A 83 -4.94 4.14 -6.04
N PHE A 84 -3.82 4.76 -5.76
CA PHE A 84 -2.52 4.26 -6.21
C PHE A 84 -1.57 4.18 -5.02
N TYR A 85 -0.60 3.27 -5.08
CA TYR A 85 0.36 3.13 -3.98
C TYR A 85 1.77 3.01 -4.50
N GLY A 86 2.71 3.33 -3.61
CA GLY A 86 4.13 3.14 -3.87
C GLY A 86 4.81 2.53 -2.67
N ILE A 87 5.85 1.76 -2.92
CA ILE A 87 6.66 1.15 -1.88
C ILE A 87 8.12 1.47 -2.20
N LYS A 88 8.83 1.97 -1.20
CA LYS A 88 10.23 2.35 -1.33
C LYS A 88 11.01 1.74 -0.19
N ALA A 89 12.11 1.07 -0.50
CA ALA A 89 13.02 0.52 0.49
C ALA A 89 14.32 1.33 0.49
N CYS A 90 14.76 1.70 1.68
CA CYS A 90 16.01 2.45 1.87
C CYS A 90 16.93 1.65 2.76
N GLU A 91 18.14 1.32 2.28
CA GLU A 91 19.14 0.65 3.10
C GLU A 91 19.66 1.62 4.16
N ILE A 92 19.59 1.21 5.43
CA ILE A 92 19.91 2.10 6.53
C ILE A 92 21.38 2.47 6.54
N ASP A 93 22.26 1.48 6.37
CA ASP A 93 23.70 1.68 6.54
C ASP A 93 24.37 2.38 5.36
N LYS A 94 23.77 2.35 4.18
CA LYS A 94 24.39 2.87 2.97
C LYS A 94 23.66 4.06 2.38
N HIS A 95 22.54 4.44 2.96
CA HIS A 95 21.70 5.53 2.46
C HIS A 95 21.28 5.36 1.00
N ILE A 96 21.14 4.10 0.57
CA ILE A 96 20.70 3.76 -0.79
C ILE A 96 19.21 3.59 -0.79
N GLU A 97 18.54 4.29 -1.68
CA GLU A 97 17.09 4.22 -1.83
C GLU A 97 16.73 3.38 -3.04
N ASN A 98 15.88 2.39 -2.84
CA ASN A 98 15.36 1.56 -3.92
C ASN A 98 13.85 1.59 -3.92
N THR A 99 13.25 2.01 -5.02
CA THR A 99 11.82 1.97 -5.19
C THR A 99 11.44 0.57 -5.66
N MET A 100 10.70 -0.16 -4.83
CA MET A 100 10.38 -1.56 -5.11
C MET A 100 9.21 -1.72 -6.08
N PHE A 101 8.22 -0.85 -5.96
CA PHE A 101 7.08 -0.83 -6.89
C PHE A 101 6.96 0.57 -7.43
N ILE A 102 7.22 0.70 -8.71
CA ILE A 102 7.09 1.98 -9.41
C ILE A 102 5.84 1.89 -10.27
N ALA A 103 5.05 2.95 -10.25
CA ALA A 103 3.96 3.06 -11.20
C ALA A 103 4.54 2.98 -12.60
N ASP A 104 4.17 1.97 -13.34
CA ASP A 104 4.70 1.79 -14.69
C ASP A 104 3.94 2.69 -15.66
N THR A 105 4.51 3.87 -15.86
CA THR A 105 3.89 4.84 -16.75
C THR A 105 4.07 4.48 -18.23
N THR A 106 4.99 3.59 -18.53
CA THR A 106 5.24 3.17 -19.91
C THR A 106 4.02 2.50 -20.52
N TYR A 107 3.34 1.69 -19.74
CA TYR A 107 2.16 0.96 -20.18
C TYR A 107 0.86 1.58 -19.64
N GLY A 108 0.97 2.69 -18.94
CA GLY A 108 -0.19 3.33 -18.34
C GLY A 108 -0.75 2.61 -17.13
N ASP A 109 -0.11 1.53 -16.71
CA ASP A 109 -0.55 0.76 -15.55
C ASP A 109 0.20 1.23 -14.32
N LEU A 110 -0.55 1.67 -13.33
CA LEU A 110 -0.01 2.06 -12.04
C LEU A 110 -0.35 0.98 -11.02
N ASN A 111 0.39 0.94 -9.94
CA ASN A 111 0.05 0.06 -8.82
C ASN A 111 -1.23 0.58 -8.19
N ARG A 112 -2.33 -0.14 -8.38
CA ARG A 112 -3.66 0.31 -8.03
C ARG A 112 -4.19 -0.33 -6.76
N ILE A 113 -4.99 0.45 -6.06
CA ILE A 113 -5.81 -0.06 -4.96
C ILE A 113 -7.26 0.16 -5.34
N ILE A 114 -8.04 -0.92 -5.40
CA ILE A 114 -9.47 -0.83 -5.65
C ILE A 114 -10.15 -0.90 -4.28
N VAL A 115 -10.85 0.18 -3.94
CA VAL A 115 -11.50 0.30 -2.64
C VAL A 115 -13.01 0.17 -2.83
N TYR A 116 -13.60 -0.78 -2.13
CA TYR A 116 -15.04 -1.00 -2.13
C TYR A 116 -15.66 -0.31 -0.91
N PRO A 117 -16.87 0.22 -1.05
CA PRO A 117 -17.50 0.93 0.07
C PRO A 117 -17.94 -0.02 1.17
N LYS A 118 -18.09 0.52 2.37
CA LYS A 118 -18.66 -0.22 3.50
C LYS A 118 -20.08 -0.63 3.17
N LYS A 119 -20.37 -1.92 3.27
CA LYS A 119 -21.74 -2.43 3.11
C LYS A 119 -22.44 -2.56 4.44
N VAL A 120 -21.65 -2.76 5.50
CA VAL A 120 -22.16 -2.89 6.86
C VAL A 120 -21.40 -1.92 7.74
N LYS A 121 -22.15 -1.11 8.47
CA LYS A 121 -21.54 -0.23 9.48
C LYS A 121 -21.30 -1.03 10.74
N GLY A 122 -20.16 -1.71 10.79
CA GLY A 122 -19.72 -2.34 12.02
C GLY A 122 -19.18 -1.28 12.97
N THR A 123 -19.37 -1.48 14.22
CA THR A 123 -18.85 -0.55 15.23
C THR A 123 -17.46 -0.93 15.67
#